data_5f47c1aadee63680a0e48fedea538e52
#
_entry.id   5f47c1aadee63680a0e48fedea538e52
#
_cell.length_a   1.000
_cell.length_b   1.000
_cell.length_c   1.000
_cell.angle_alpha   90.00
_cell.angle_beta   90.00
_cell.angle_gamma   90.00
#
_symmetry.space_group_name_H-M   'P 1'
#
loop_
_entity.id
_entity.type
_entity.pdbx_description
1 polymer ?
#
loop_
_entity_poly.entity_id
_entity_poly.type
_entity_poly.pdbx_seq_one_letter_code
_entity_poly.pdbx_strand_id
1 'polypeptide(L)'
;MAVDVLSERILDHPREVVAAFAGDPTNAPRWYTNIDRVEWLTVPPPAVGSRVAFRARFLGRVLEYVYEIVELDPGRRLVMRTEQGPFPMETTYEWHDAGPDRTRMILRNRGEPSGFAAVTGPVMVAAMRRATRKDLARLAEVLAD
;
A
#
# COMPACT_ATOMS: atom_id res chain seq x y z
N MET A 1 13.42 -7.98 13.55
CA MET A 1 12.71 -6.85 14.19
C MET A 1 11.45 -6.55 13.41
N ALA A 2 10.32 -6.59 14.10
CA ALA A 2 9.04 -6.30 13.47
C ALA A 2 8.75 -4.79 13.47
N VAL A 3 8.18 -4.29 12.38
CA VAL A 3 7.69 -2.92 12.29
C VAL A 3 6.20 -2.93 11.99
N ASP A 4 5.52 -1.89 12.44
CA ASP A 4 4.08 -1.71 12.22
C ASP A 4 3.82 -0.21 12.13
N VAL A 5 3.48 0.26 10.93
CA VAL A 5 3.28 1.69 10.66
C VAL A 5 1.89 1.90 10.08
N LEU A 6 1.13 2.76 10.73
CA LEU A 6 -0.20 3.15 10.29
C LEU A 6 -0.21 4.64 9.95
N SER A 7 -0.72 4.98 8.78
CA SER A 7 -0.95 6.36 8.34
C SER A 7 -2.37 6.49 7.86
N GLU A 8 -2.94 7.69 7.96
CA GLU A 8 -4.30 7.92 7.48
C GLU A 8 -4.45 9.32 6.91
N ARG A 9 -5.45 9.47 6.05
CA ARG A 9 -5.76 10.75 5.43
C ARG A 9 -7.22 10.82 5.04
N ILE A 10 -7.81 12.01 5.17
CA ILE A 10 -9.14 12.30 4.64
C ILE A 10 -8.99 12.72 3.18
N LEU A 11 -9.77 12.07 2.32
CA LEU A 11 -9.81 12.33 0.88
C LEU A 11 -11.21 12.85 0.52
N ASP A 12 -11.26 13.92 -0.28
CA ASP A 12 -12.53 14.59 -0.64
C ASP A 12 -13.22 13.91 -1.82
N HIS A 13 -13.42 12.59 -1.70
CA HIS A 13 -14.06 11.76 -2.71
C HIS A 13 -14.86 10.65 -2.04
N PRO A 14 -15.93 10.16 -2.70
CA PRO A 14 -16.70 9.03 -2.16
C PRO A 14 -15.85 7.78 -1.97
N ARG A 15 -16.21 6.97 -0.98
CA ARG A 15 -15.48 5.76 -0.63
C ARG A 15 -15.29 4.82 -1.82
N GLU A 16 -16.32 4.63 -2.63
CA GLU A 16 -16.27 3.74 -3.79
C GLU A 16 -15.26 4.22 -4.83
N VAL A 17 -15.14 5.53 -5.01
CA VAL A 17 -14.18 6.13 -5.96
C VAL A 17 -12.75 5.91 -5.46
N VAL A 18 -12.50 6.21 -4.18
CA VAL A 18 -11.16 6.04 -3.59
C VAL A 18 -10.74 4.57 -3.62
N ALA A 19 -11.62 3.68 -3.17
CA ALA A 19 -11.30 2.25 -3.10
C ALA A 19 -11.09 1.64 -4.49
N ALA A 20 -11.88 2.04 -5.48
CA ALA A 20 -11.73 1.53 -6.84
C ALA A 20 -10.37 1.93 -7.44
N PHE A 21 -9.91 3.14 -7.14
CA PHE A 21 -8.62 3.61 -7.65
C PHE A 21 -7.45 3.02 -6.84
N ALA A 22 -7.46 3.22 -5.53
CA ALA A 22 -6.34 2.81 -4.67
C ALA A 22 -6.25 1.30 -4.49
N GLY A 23 -7.39 0.60 -4.57
CA GLY A 23 -7.45 -0.85 -4.45
C GLY A 23 -7.09 -1.59 -5.73
N ASP A 24 -6.88 -0.89 -6.84
CA ASP A 24 -6.43 -1.49 -8.09
C ASP A 24 -4.90 -1.42 -8.15
N PRO A 25 -4.19 -2.57 -8.05
CA PRO A 25 -2.73 -2.58 -8.09
C PRO A 25 -2.12 -1.91 -9.32
N THR A 26 -2.82 -1.92 -10.44
CA THR A 26 -2.35 -1.28 -11.67
C THR A 26 -2.08 0.20 -11.47
N ASN A 27 -2.80 0.85 -10.56
CA ASN A 27 -2.67 2.26 -10.27
C ASN A 27 -1.56 2.58 -9.26
N ALA A 28 -0.95 1.56 -8.64
CA ALA A 28 0.06 1.79 -7.59
C ALA A 28 1.18 2.74 -8.02
N PRO A 29 1.77 2.61 -9.22
CA PRO A 29 2.83 3.56 -9.63
C PRO A 29 2.37 5.01 -9.74
N ARG A 30 1.08 5.25 -9.80
CA ARG A 30 0.53 6.60 -9.93
C ARG A 30 0.48 7.36 -8.61
N TRP A 31 0.38 6.63 -7.49
CA TRP A 31 0.30 7.30 -6.18
C TRP A 31 1.38 6.87 -5.18
N TYR A 32 1.95 5.68 -5.30
CA TYR A 32 3.14 5.35 -4.54
C TYR A 32 4.34 6.08 -5.15
N THR A 33 5.09 6.80 -4.32
CA THR A 33 6.24 7.55 -4.80
C THR A 33 7.44 6.65 -5.10
N ASN A 34 7.45 5.44 -4.54
CA ASN A 34 8.56 4.52 -4.64
C ASN A 34 8.28 3.22 -5.39
N ILE A 35 7.05 2.98 -5.84
CA ILE A 35 6.73 1.83 -6.70
C ILE A 35 6.79 2.29 -8.15
N ASP A 36 7.64 1.64 -8.95
CA ASP A 36 7.81 2.01 -10.35
C ASP A 36 7.31 0.96 -11.33
N ARG A 37 6.98 -0.25 -10.86
CA ARG A 37 6.55 -1.33 -11.75
C ARG A 37 5.58 -2.26 -11.04
N VAL A 38 4.52 -2.64 -11.77
CA VAL A 38 3.50 -3.58 -11.31
C VAL A 38 3.21 -4.56 -12.42
N GLU A 39 3.12 -5.84 -12.08
CA GLU A 39 2.76 -6.89 -13.02
C GLU A 39 1.76 -7.85 -12.38
N TRP A 40 0.60 -8.01 -13.02
CA TRP A 40 -0.37 -9.02 -12.60
C TRP A 40 0.14 -10.41 -12.94
N LEU A 41 0.18 -11.32 -11.95
CA LEU A 41 0.52 -12.72 -12.14
C LEU A 41 -0.71 -13.60 -12.29
N THR A 42 -1.87 -13.08 -11.91
CA THR A 42 -3.18 -13.71 -12.07
C THR A 42 -4.08 -12.77 -12.86
N VAL A 43 -5.20 -13.27 -13.36
CA VAL A 43 -6.11 -12.47 -14.19
C VAL A 43 -6.89 -11.48 -13.31
N PRO A 44 -6.89 -10.15 -13.63
CA PRO A 44 -7.77 -9.19 -12.96
C PRO A 44 -9.24 -9.51 -13.24
N PRO A 45 -10.19 -9.03 -12.43
CA PRO A 45 -10.05 -8.02 -11.37
C PRO A 45 -9.49 -8.60 -10.07
N PRO A 46 -9.14 -7.71 -9.09
CA PRO A 46 -8.63 -8.16 -7.80
C PRO A 46 -9.63 -9.07 -7.07
N ALA A 47 -9.12 -10.15 -6.51
CA ALA A 47 -9.89 -11.09 -5.70
C ALA A 47 -8.96 -11.75 -4.70
N VAL A 48 -9.52 -12.38 -3.68
CA VAL A 48 -8.72 -13.20 -2.76
C VAL A 48 -8.01 -14.28 -3.58
N GLY A 49 -6.70 -14.40 -3.37
CA GLY A 49 -5.85 -15.31 -4.13
C GLY A 49 -5.14 -14.65 -5.32
N SER A 50 -5.53 -13.44 -5.71
CA SER A 50 -4.82 -12.69 -6.74
C SER A 50 -3.37 -12.45 -6.33
N ARG A 51 -2.45 -12.55 -7.29
CA ARG A 51 -1.03 -12.33 -7.07
C ARG A 51 -0.53 -11.24 -8.01
N VAL A 52 0.25 -10.33 -7.45
CA VAL A 52 0.76 -9.16 -8.16
C VAL A 52 2.22 -8.96 -7.79
N ALA A 53 3.08 -8.79 -8.80
CA ALA A 53 4.49 -8.50 -8.60
C ALA A 53 4.71 -6.99 -8.60
N PHE A 54 5.51 -6.52 -7.64
CA PHE A 54 5.86 -5.11 -7.49
C PHE A 54 7.36 -4.93 -7.52
N ARG A 55 7.78 -3.79 -8.04
CA ARG A 55 9.15 -3.31 -7.93
C ARG A 55 9.12 -1.94 -7.27
N ALA A 56 9.87 -1.79 -6.18
CA ALA A 56 9.91 -0.57 -5.40
C ALA A 56 11.34 -0.20 -5.04
N ARG A 57 11.54 1.07 -4.67
CA ARG A 57 12.82 1.55 -4.14
C ARG A 57 12.59 2.10 -2.75
N PHE A 58 13.40 1.65 -1.79
CA PHE A 58 13.26 2.09 -0.42
C PHE A 58 14.64 2.10 0.26
N LEU A 59 14.99 3.22 0.86
CA LEU A 59 16.29 3.40 1.55
C LEU A 59 17.48 2.98 0.68
N GLY A 60 17.47 3.40 -0.59
CA GLY A 60 18.55 3.14 -1.52
C GLY A 60 18.60 1.72 -2.08
N ARG A 61 17.59 0.89 -1.81
CA ARG A 61 17.53 -0.49 -2.28
C ARG A 61 16.37 -0.70 -3.23
N VAL A 62 16.57 -1.56 -4.22
CA VAL A 62 15.51 -2.03 -5.10
C VAL A 62 14.90 -3.28 -4.47
N LEU A 63 13.58 -3.27 -4.30
CA LEU A 63 12.83 -4.39 -3.73
C LEU A 63 11.92 -4.96 -4.82
N GLU A 64 12.00 -6.27 -5.02
CA GLU A 64 11.08 -7.00 -5.90
C GLU A 64 10.35 -8.02 -5.06
N TYR A 65 9.02 -7.99 -5.10
CA TYR A 65 8.21 -8.87 -4.26
C TYR A 65 6.88 -9.19 -4.93
N VAL A 66 6.29 -10.29 -4.50
CA VAL A 66 4.96 -10.70 -4.95
C VAL A 66 4.02 -10.62 -3.76
N TYR A 67 2.94 -9.88 -3.91
CA TYR A 67 1.85 -9.83 -2.95
C TYR A 67 0.73 -10.75 -3.39
N GLU A 68 0.16 -11.46 -2.42
CA GLU A 68 -1.09 -12.18 -2.59
C GLU A 68 -2.18 -11.42 -1.84
N ILE A 69 -3.33 -11.23 -2.47
CA ILE A 69 -4.50 -10.66 -1.80
C ILE A 69 -5.08 -11.75 -0.91
N VAL A 70 -5.05 -11.53 0.41
CA VAL A 70 -5.52 -12.52 1.39
C VAL A 70 -6.87 -12.16 2.00
N GLU A 71 -7.28 -10.89 1.88
CA GLU A 71 -8.60 -10.43 2.32
C GLU A 71 -9.06 -9.32 1.39
N LEU A 72 -10.31 -9.35 0.99
CA LEU A 72 -10.90 -8.31 0.15
C LEU A 72 -12.38 -8.15 0.48
N ASP A 73 -12.72 -7.00 1.04
CA ASP A 73 -14.09 -6.53 1.20
C ASP A 73 -14.20 -5.28 0.32
N PRO A 74 -14.79 -5.39 -0.89
CA PRO A 74 -14.76 -4.31 -1.86
C PRO A 74 -15.28 -2.99 -1.30
N GLY A 75 -14.51 -1.91 -1.51
CA GLY A 75 -14.83 -0.59 -1.03
C GLY A 75 -14.55 -0.36 0.44
N ARG A 76 -14.13 -1.37 1.21
CA ARG A 76 -13.93 -1.27 2.66
C ARG A 76 -12.57 -1.68 3.14
N ARG A 77 -12.03 -2.80 2.64
CA ARG A 77 -10.78 -3.35 3.16
C ARG A 77 -10.08 -4.23 2.13
N LEU A 78 -8.77 -4.08 2.06
CA LEU A 78 -7.91 -4.91 1.22
C LEU A 78 -6.65 -5.24 2.01
N VAL A 79 -6.32 -6.52 2.13
CA VAL A 79 -5.09 -6.98 2.78
C VAL A 79 -4.26 -7.77 1.79
N MET A 80 -3.01 -7.40 1.64
CA MET A 80 -2.03 -8.08 0.79
C MET A 80 -0.86 -8.52 1.65
N ARG A 81 -0.35 -9.72 1.36
CA ARG A 81 0.77 -10.30 2.12
C ARG A 81 1.80 -10.85 1.15
N THR A 82 3.08 -10.73 1.47
CA THR A 82 4.13 -11.27 0.60
C THR A 82 4.01 -12.79 0.49
N GLU A 83 4.01 -13.24 -0.76
CA GLU A 83 4.21 -14.64 -1.10
C GLU A 83 5.70 -14.88 -1.37
N GLN A 84 6.34 -13.93 -2.07
CA GLN A 84 7.76 -13.95 -2.36
C GLN A 84 8.32 -12.54 -2.17
N GLY A 85 9.50 -12.43 -1.61
CA GLY A 85 10.15 -11.14 -1.43
C GLY A 85 11.36 -11.24 -0.53
N PRO A 86 12.07 -10.12 -0.34
CA PRO A 86 13.28 -10.08 0.48
C PRO A 86 12.99 -10.29 1.97
N PHE A 87 11.78 -10.02 2.43
CA PHE A 87 11.35 -10.21 3.82
C PHE A 87 9.82 -10.22 3.91
N PRO A 88 9.25 -10.81 4.98
CA PRO A 88 7.80 -10.83 5.15
C PRO A 88 7.22 -9.43 5.33
N MET A 89 6.16 -9.12 4.58
CA MET A 89 5.46 -7.84 4.63
C MET A 89 3.95 -8.06 4.49
N GLU A 90 3.19 -7.14 5.10
CA GLU A 90 1.73 -7.10 4.94
C GLU A 90 1.29 -5.66 4.80
N THR A 91 0.46 -5.37 3.80
CA THR A 91 -0.13 -4.06 3.58
C THR A 91 -1.64 -4.16 3.70
N THR A 92 -2.23 -3.27 4.49
CA THR A 92 -3.68 -3.19 4.68
C THR A 92 -4.15 -1.80 4.27
N TYR A 93 -5.19 -1.77 3.43
CA TYR A 93 -5.94 -0.56 3.13
C TYR A 93 -7.32 -0.70 3.74
N GLU A 94 -7.79 0.38 4.41
CA GLU A 94 -9.17 0.48 4.85
C GLU A 94 -9.74 1.81 4.38
N TRP A 95 -11.02 1.79 4.00
CA TRP A 95 -11.74 2.97 3.55
C TRP A 95 -13.00 3.10 4.38
N HIS A 96 -13.15 4.25 5.05
CA HIS A 96 -14.28 4.55 5.92
C HIS A 96 -14.94 5.84 5.46
N ASP A 97 -16.26 5.90 5.54
CA ASP A 97 -16.98 7.14 5.26
C ASP A 97 -16.60 8.20 6.30
N ALA A 98 -16.29 9.41 5.83
CA ALA A 98 -15.88 10.53 6.69
C ALA A 98 -16.75 11.75 6.46
N GLY A 99 -17.99 11.56 6.00
CA GLY A 99 -18.95 12.60 5.66
C GLY A 99 -19.39 12.44 4.21
N PRO A 100 -20.30 13.30 3.73
CA PRO A 100 -20.75 13.26 2.34
C PRO A 100 -19.57 13.41 1.39
N ASP A 101 -19.40 12.46 0.48
CA ASP A 101 -18.34 12.46 -0.54
C ASP A 101 -16.95 12.62 0.04
N ARG A 102 -16.71 12.08 1.25
CA ARG A 102 -15.39 12.10 1.89
C ARG A 102 -15.07 10.72 2.45
N THR A 103 -13.79 10.37 2.40
CA THR A 103 -13.30 9.06 2.82
C THR A 103 -12.09 9.22 3.73
N ARG A 104 -12.08 8.47 4.83
CA ARG A 104 -10.87 8.30 5.63
C ARG A 104 -10.19 7.02 5.16
N MET A 105 -9.03 7.15 4.56
CA MET A 105 -8.22 6.01 4.14
C MET A 105 -7.13 5.74 5.14
N ILE A 106 -7.04 4.49 5.57
CA ILE A 106 -5.99 3.98 6.45
C ILE A 106 -5.07 3.10 5.61
N LEU A 107 -3.78 3.36 5.75
CA LEU A 107 -2.71 2.58 5.12
C LEU A 107 -1.80 2.06 6.22
N ARG A 108 -1.73 0.75 6.36
CA ARG A 108 -0.92 0.10 7.39
C ARG A 108 0.06 -0.87 6.74
N ASN A 109 1.33 -0.73 7.11
CA ASN A 109 2.38 -1.64 6.68
C ASN A 109 3.01 -2.31 7.89
N ARG A 110 3.06 -3.63 7.87
CA ARG A 110 3.74 -4.45 8.88
C ARG A 110 4.76 -5.33 8.21
N GLY A 111 5.87 -5.60 8.89
CA GLY A 111 6.86 -6.50 8.33
C GLY A 111 8.06 -6.74 9.22
N GLU A 112 8.94 -7.58 8.70
CA GLU A 112 10.22 -7.93 9.33
C GLU A 112 11.34 -7.56 8.36
N PRO A 113 11.76 -6.28 8.33
CA PRO A 113 12.69 -5.80 7.29
C PRO A 113 14.13 -6.20 7.56
N SER A 114 14.42 -7.50 7.62
CA SER A 114 15.74 -8.04 7.91
C SER A 114 16.79 -7.65 6.87
N GLY A 115 16.35 -7.33 5.64
CA GLY A 115 17.24 -6.84 4.59
C GLY A 115 17.82 -5.46 4.85
N PHE A 116 17.37 -4.77 5.89
CA PHE A 116 17.85 -3.45 6.30
C PHE A 116 18.47 -3.52 7.69
N ALA A 117 19.27 -4.56 7.96
CA ALA A 117 19.83 -4.85 9.28
C ALA A 117 20.64 -3.69 9.88
N ALA A 118 21.21 -2.82 9.04
CA ALA A 118 21.98 -1.66 9.50
C ALA A 118 21.08 -0.50 9.96
N VAL A 119 19.77 -0.57 9.70
CA VAL A 119 18.81 0.47 10.05
C VAL A 119 18.08 0.07 11.33
N THR A 120 18.13 0.93 12.36
CA THR A 120 17.43 0.67 13.62
C THR A 120 15.93 0.77 13.47
N GLY A 121 15.18 0.11 14.37
CA GLY A 121 13.72 0.12 14.35
C GLY A 121 13.08 1.50 14.30
N PRO A 122 13.47 2.45 15.19
CA PRO A 122 12.92 3.81 15.14
C PRO A 122 13.17 4.53 13.83
N VAL A 123 14.34 4.35 13.23
CA VAL A 123 14.68 4.94 11.93
C VAL A 123 13.84 4.32 10.82
N MET A 124 13.68 3.00 10.83
CA MET A 124 12.85 2.28 9.86
C MET A 124 11.38 2.74 9.94
N VAL A 125 10.83 2.82 11.15
CA VAL A 125 9.45 3.28 11.36
C VAL A 125 9.27 4.71 10.85
N ALA A 126 10.22 5.61 11.15
CA ALA A 126 10.16 6.99 10.69
C ALA A 126 10.20 7.08 9.15
N ALA A 127 11.08 6.29 8.51
CA ALA A 127 11.20 6.27 7.06
C ALA A 127 9.92 5.73 6.39
N MET A 128 9.36 4.66 6.94
CA MET A 128 8.12 4.09 6.44
C MET A 128 6.93 5.05 6.60
N ARG A 129 6.84 5.71 7.76
CA ARG A 129 5.77 6.68 8.01
C ARG A 129 5.86 7.87 7.06
N ARG A 130 7.07 8.35 6.81
CA ARG A 130 7.30 9.43 5.85
C ARG A 130 6.88 9.01 4.44
N ALA A 131 7.25 7.80 4.02
CA ALA A 131 6.91 7.27 2.70
C ALA A 131 5.39 7.13 2.54
N THR A 132 4.71 6.53 3.52
CA THR A 132 3.26 6.31 3.43
C THR A 132 2.47 7.61 3.47
N ARG A 133 2.94 8.61 4.23
CA ARG A 133 2.31 9.94 4.24
C ARG A 133 2.45 10.63 2.89
N LYS A 134 3.61 10.52 2.25
CA LYS A 134 3.82 11.05 0.89
C LYS A 134 2.91 10.37 -0.11
N ASP A 135 2.77 9.06 0.00
CA ASP A 135 1.93 8.28 -0.89
C ASP A 135 0.46 8.70 -0.78
N LEU A 136 -0.04 8.85 0.45
CA LEU A 136 -1.42 9.30 0.66
C LEU A 136 -1.63 10.75 0.17
N ALA A 137 -0.65 11.61 0.33
CA ALA A 137 -0.73 12.98 -0.20
C ALA A 137 -0.78 12.98 -1.72
N ARG A 138 0.03 12.13 -2.37
CA ARG A 138 0.01 11.99 -3.83
C ARG A 138 -1.31 11.39 -4.31
N LEU A 139 -1.86 10.43 -3.57
CA LEU A 139 -3.17 9.88 -3.89
C LEU A 139 -4.24 10.98 -3.92
N ALA A 140 -4.22 11.88 -2.96
CA ALA A 140 -5.13 13.03 -2.93
C ALA A 140 -4.98 13.91 -4.17
N GLU A 141 -3.72 14.16 -4.59
CA GLU A 141 -3.45 14.95 -5.80
C GLU A 141 -3.95 14.25 -7.06
N VAL A 142 -3.69 12.96 -7.19
CA VAL A 142 -4.09 12.18 -8.37
C VAL A 142 -5.61 12.10 -8.49
N LEU A 143 -6.31 11.93 -7.37
CA LEU A 143 -7.77 11.87 -7.37
C LEU A 143 -8.43 13.23 -7.67
N ALA A 144 -7.70 14.33 -7.45
CA ALA A 144 -8.22 15.67 -7.72
C ALA A 144 -8.22 16.03 -9.22
N ASP A 145 -7.49 15.28 -10.03
CA ASP A 145 -7.37 15.53 -11.48
C ASP A 145 -8.51 14.90 -12.29
#